data_5e6dfae3d9790ccc1f5c4ae82b44ad90
#
_entry.id   5e6dfae3d9790ccc1f5c4ae82b44ad90
#
_cell.length_a   1.000
_cell.length_b   1.000
_cell.length_c   1.000
_cell.angle_alpha   90.00
_cell.angle_beta   90.00
_cell.angle_gamma   90.00
#
_symmetry.space_group_name_H-M   'P 1'
#
loop_
_entity.id
_entity.type
_entity.pdbx_description
1 polymer ?
#
loop_
_entity_poly.entity_id
_entity_poly.type
_entity_poly.pdbx_seq_one_letter_code
_entity_poly.pdbx_strand_id
1 'polypeptide(L)'
;MSLIDDLVKLEEEAKELVAGADDAAKLEAARVELLGRKGRITGLMRMMGKLAPEDRPMMGKRANEMRQLIEGMLEERTTEMKAAALKHALEHEAVDITLPGIRPQIGHQHLIKQIIEEAEDIFCGIGYTVESGPMVDTSYYNFTALNAPMDHPSRSARDTFYVVDNNPGSVAHPEAHAHGESDVLLRTQTSGVQIHTMESQKPPIYMICPGTVYRPDTADACHLPQFNQIEGLVVDEGITFGDLKGTLDYFVKCMFGEDRKTRYRPHFFPFTEPSCEVDVSCHVCGGKGCNFCKHSGWIEILGCGMVDPNVLINCGIDPEKYTGFAFGIGAERVAALRYDLPDLRTLMTGDMRFLNQF
;
A
#
# COMPACT_ATOMS: atom_id res chain seq x y z
N MET A 1 15.62 -80.87 -26.86
CA MET A 1 15.68 -79.52 -27.41
C MET A 1 16.99 -78.92 -27.06
N SER A 2 17.71 -78.42 -28.02
CA SER A 2 19.03 -77.83 -27.81
C SER A 2 18.84 -76.47 -27.10
N LEU A 3 19.72 -76.11 -26.16
CA LEU A 3 19.72 -74.77 -25.51
C LEU A 3 19.83 -73.61 -26.55
N ILE A 4 20.35 -73.95 -27.76
CA ILE A 4 20.33 -73.00 -28.89
C ILE A 4 18.93 -72.75 -29.41
N ASP A 5 18.10 -73.84 -29.52
CA ASP A 5 16.68 -73.68 -29.94
C ASP A 5 15.86 -72.83 -28.94
N ASP A 6 16.20 -72.93 -27.65
CA ASP A 6 15.57 -72.11 -26.58
C ASP A 6 15.98 -70.63 -26.68
N LEU A 7 17.25 -70.34 -27.10
CA LEU A 7 17.69 -68.95 -27.34
C LEU A 7 16.99 -68.32 -28.55
N VAL A 8 16.84 -69.09 -29.67
CA VAL A 8 16.15 -68.62 -30.88
C VAL A 8 14.69 -68.32 -30.59
N LYS A 9 13.99 -69.20 -29.84
CA LYS A 9 12.60 -68.96 -29.42
C LYS A 9 12.51 -67.73 -28.52
N LEU A 10 13.46 -67.55 -27.60
CA LEU A 10 13.44 -66.38 -26.72
C LEU A 10 13.66 -65.09 -27.52
N GLU A 11 14.42 -65.11 -28.61
CA GLU A 11 14.60 -63.94 -29.49
C GLU A 11 13.27 -63.52 -30.15
N GLU A 12 12.52 -64.49 -30.67
CA GLU A 12 11.21 -64.22 -31.29
C GLU A 12 10.21 -63.69 -30.24
N GLU A 13 10.13 -64.36 -29.07
CA GLU A 13 9.26 -63.96 -27.99
C GLU A 13 9.64 -62.57 -27.44
N ALA A 14 10.92 -62.23 -27.38
CA ALA A 14 11.41 -60.92 -26.96
C ALA A 14 11.01 -59.83 -27.97
N LYS A 15 11.09 -60.10 -29.27
CA LYS A 15 10.63 -59.17 -30.31
C LYS A 15 9.16 -58.89 -30.19
N GLU A 16 8.33 -59.96 -29.97
CA GLU A 16 6.88 -59.80 -29.79
C GLU A 16 6.53 -59.05 -28.54
N LEU A 17 7.17 -59.33 -27.41
CA LEU A 17 6.95 -58.65 -26.13
C LEU A 17 7.31 -57.19 -26.20
N VAL A 18 8.43 -56.82 -26.80
CA VAL A 18 8.89 -55.41 -26.93
C VAL A 18 7.99 -54.67 -27.94
N ALA A 19 7.65 -55.30 -29.08
CA ALA A 19 6.79 -54.67 -30.07
C ALA A 19 5.33 -54.51 -29.57
N GLY A 20 4.86 -55.43 -28.74
CA GLY A 20 3.50 -55.40 -28.15
C GLY A 20 3.38 -54.42 -26.95
N ALA A 21 4.47 -53.87 -26.46
CA ALA A 21 4.41 -52.86 -25.42
C ALA A 21 3.89 -51.52 -25.98
N ASP A 22 2.71 -51.11 -25.55
CA ASP A 22 2.01 -49.88 -25.97
C ASP A 22 2.16 -48.73 -24.96
N ASP A 23 2.65 -49.02 -23.76
CA ASP A 23 2.99 -48.03 -22.73
C ASP A 23 4.29 -48.31 -22.00
N ALA A 24 4.81 -47.31 -21.30
CA ALA A 24 6.06 -47.38 -20.58
C ALA A 24 6.06 -48.46 -19.46
N ALA A 25 4.92 -48.72 -18.85
CA ALA A 25 4.76 -49.73 -17.80
C ALA A 25 4.91 -51.14 -18.37
N LYS A 26 4.30 -51.39 -19.52
CA LYS A 26 4.41 -52.66 -20.23
C LYS A 26 5.81 -52.89 -20.77
N LEU A 27 6.49 -51.81 -21.25
CA LEU A 27 7.86 -51.94 -21.73
C LEU A 27 8.82 -52.21 -20.57
N GLU A 28 8.64 -51.62 -19.40
CA GLU A 28 9.44 -51.95 -18.20
C GLU A 28 9.12 -53.35 -17.68
N ALA A 29 7.88 -53.81 -17.75
CA ALA A 29 7.49 -55.17 -17.42
C ALA A 29 8.20 -56.16 -18.34
N ALA A 30 8.22 -55.93 -19.68
CA ALA A 30 8.98 -56.73 -20.64
C ALA A 30 10.49 -56.76 -20.35
N ARG A 31 11.04 -55.61 -20.01
CA ARG A 31 12.46 -55.52 -19.57
C ARG A 31 12.76 -56.35 -18.33
N VAL A 32 11.92 -56.31 -17.30
CA VAL A 32 12.07 -57.09 -16.09
C VAL A 32 11.89 -58.59 -16.37
N GLU A 33 10.94 -58.97 -17.22
CA GLU A 33 10.70 -60.37 -17.62
C GLU A 33 11.88 -60.94 -18.41
N LEU A 34 12.47 -60.14 -19.32
CA LEU A 34 13.58 -60.65 -20.19
C LEU A 34 14.92 -60.55 -19.48
N LEU A 35 15.27 -59.39 -18.89
CA LEU A 35 16.58 -59.03 -18.39
C LEU A 35 16.70 -58.99 -16.86
N GLY A 36 15.59 -59.10 -16.13
CA GLY A 36 15.57 -59.01 -14.66
C GLY A 36 16.43 -60.10 -13.97
N ARG A 37 16.64 -59.96 -12.67
CA ARG A 37 17.42 -60.93 -11.86
C ARG A 37 16.88 -62.37 -11.94
N LYS A 38 15.57 -62.50 -12.15
CA LYS A 38 14.86 -63.79 -12.40
C LYS A 38 14.37 -63.90 -13.83
N GLY A 39 14.83 -63.03 -14.71
CA GLY A 39 14.38 -62.95 -16.09
C GLY A 39 14.86 -64.16 -16.91
N ARG A 40 14.20 -64.31 -18.07
CA ARG A 40 14.40 -65.49 -18.92
C ARG A 40 15.86 -65.68 -19.38
N ILE A 41 16.56 -64.58 -19.76
CA ILE A 41 17.99 -64.64 -20.14
C ILE A 41 18.84 -65.06 -18.95
N THR A 42 18.57 -64.49 -17.76
CA THR A 42 19.33 -64.84 -16.54
C THR A 42 19.09 -66.32 -16.17
N GLY A 43 17.87 -66.82 -16.38
CA GLY A 43 17.54 -68.24 -16.22
C GLY A 43 18.34 -69.17 -17.14
N LEU A 44 18.43 -68.83 -18.43
CA LEU A 44 19.21 -69.56 -19.41
C LEU A 44 20.70 -69.53 -19.10
N MET A 45 21.25 -68.38 -18.69
CA MET A 45 22.65 -68.26 -18.26
C MET A 45 22.98 -69.11 -17.01
N ARG A 46 22.06 -69.32 -16.09
CA ARG A 46 22.23 -70.25 -14.95
C ARG A 46 22.26 -71.71 -15.39
N MET A 47 21.49 -72.09 -16.41
CA MET A 47 21.51 -73.46 -16.96
C MET A 47 22.80 -73.83 -17.73
N MET A 48 23.55 -72.81 -18.22
CA MET A 48 24.87 -73.03 -18.85
C MET A 48 25.94 -73.72 -17.94
N GLY A 49 25.74 -73.57 -16.59
CA GLY A 49 26.56 -74.28 -15.63
C GLY A 49 26.49 -75.81 -15.72
N LYS A 50 25.49 -76.35 -16.38
CA LYS A 50 25.27 -77.82 -16.58
C LYS A 50 25.76 -78.34 -17.92
N LEU A 51 26.30 -77.46 -18.80
CA LEU A 51 26.86 -77.83 -20.09
C LEU A 51 28.27 -78.35 -19.98
N ALA A 52 28.72 -79.12 -21.01
CA ALA A 52 30.11 -79.53 -21.15
C ALA A 52 31.05 -78.31 -21.21
N PRO A 53 32.24 -78.42 -20.64
CA PRO A 53 33.19 -77.27 -20.56
C PRO A 53 33.54 -76.67 -21.93
N GLU A 54 33.47 -77.43 -23.00
CA GLU A 54 33.76 -77.00 -24.37
C GLU A 54 32.68 -76.08 -24.99
N ASP A 55 31.43 -76.27 -24.62
CA ASP A 55 30.26 -75.49 -25.16
C ASP A 55 29.98 -74.17 -24.41
N ARG A 56 30.52 -74.06 -23.22
CA ARG A 56 30.23 -72.88 -22.36
C ARG A 56 30.67 -71.54 -23.00
N PRO A 57 31.85 -71.41 -23.62
CA PRO A 57 32.26 -70.12 -24.18
C PRO A 57 31.38 -69.69 -25.35
N MET A 58 30.95 -70.60 -26.19
CA MET A 58 30.14 -70.32 -27.35
C MET A 58 28.71 -69.90 -26.91
N MET A 59 28.16 -70.62 -25.96
CA MET A 59 26.80 -70.22 -25.37
C MET A 59 26.82 -68.93 -24.60
N GLY A 60 27.91 -68.64 -23.85
CA GLY A 60 28.11 -67.39 -23.16
C GLY A 60 28.13 -66.18 -24.11
N LYS A 61 28.83 -66.34 -25.25
CA LYS A 61 28.90 -65.32 -26.31
C LYS A 61 27.53 -65.09 -26.90
N ARG A 62 26.78 -66.15 -27.26
CA ARG A 62 25.41 -66.06 -27.81
C ARG A 62 24.42 -65.43 -26.82
N ALA A 63 24.41 -65.76 -25.52
CA ALA A 63 23.61 -65.22 -24.52
C ALA A 63 23.90 -63.70 -24.30
N ASN A 64 25.15 -63.32 -24.44
CA ASN A 64 25.54 -61.90 -24.32
C ASN A 64 25.11 -61.07 -25.56
N GLU A 65 25.24 -61.65 -26.75
CA GLU A 65 24.76 -61.09 -28.01
C GLU A 65 23.22 -60.87 -27.94
N MET A 66 22.50 -61.87 -27.44
CA MET A 66 21.05 -61.79 -27.23
C MET A 66 20.67 -60.70 -26.24
N ARG A 67 21.37 -60.57 -25.11
CA ARG A 67 21.17 -59.53 -24.13
C ARG A 67 21.36 -58.14 -24.74
N GLN A 68 22.43 -57.91 -25.49
CA GLN A 68 22.71 -56.66 -26.20
C GLN A 68 21.60 -56.34 -27.22
N LEU A 69 21.12 -57.36 -27.96
CA LEU A 69 20.06 -57.19 -28.92
C LEU A 69 18.73 -56.74 -28.23
N ILE A 70 18.39 -57.39 -27.11
CA ILE A 70 17.16 -57.03 -26.36
C ILE A 70 17.30 -55.64 -25.70
N GLU A 71 18.49 -55.32 -25.14
CA GLU A 71 18.75 -53.97 -24.61
C GLU A 71 18.58 -52.90 -25.70
N GLY A 72 19.14 -53.15 -26.91
CA GLY A 72 18.97 -52.26 -28.06
C GLY A 72 17.51 -52.09 -28.49
N MET A 73 16.72 -53.19 -28.60
CA MET A 73 15.31 -53.10 -28.93
C MET A 73 14.50 -52.33 -27.90
N LEU A 74 14.78 -52.51 -26.62
CA LEU A 74 14.10 -51.76 -25.53
C LEU A 74 14.45 -50.27 -25.59
N GLU A 75 15.68 -49.93 -25.89
CA GLU A 75 16.14 -48.53 -26.00
C GLU A 75 15.53 -47.83 -27.22
N GLU A 76 15.48 -48.52 -28.35
CA GLU A 76 14.86 -48.05 -29.58
C GLU A 76 13.37 -47.82 -29.37
N ARG A 77 12.65 -48.80 -28.77
CA ARG A 77 11.22 -48.69 -28.47
C ARG A 77 10.93 -47.55 -27.46
N THR A 78 11.76 -47.37 -26.44
CA THR A 78 11.67 -46.27 -25.49
C THR A 78 11.78 -44.93 -26.20
N THR A 79 12.70 -44.82 -27.14
CA THR A 79 12.91 -43.57 -27.91
C THR A 79 11.74 -43.28 -28.84
N GLU A 80 11.20 -44.30 -29.52
CA GLU A 80 10.00 -44.17 -30.35
C GLU A 80 8.80 -43.73 -29.55
N MET A 81 8.57 -44.33 -28.37
CA MET A 81 7.46 -43.95 -27.49
C MET A 81 7.59 -42.52 -26.97
N LYS A 82 8.78 -42.10 -26.60
CA LYS A 82 9.03 -40.70 -26.18
C LYS A 82 8.80 -39.73 -27.34
N ALA A 83 9.26 -40.05 -28.53
CA ALA A 83 9.03 -39.22 -29.72
C ALA A 83 7.53 -39.13 -30.08
N ALA A 84 6.82 -40.25 -30.01
CA ALA A 84 5.36 -40.28 -30.25
C ALA A 84 4.59 -39.46 -29.18
N ALA A 85 4.96 -39.59 -27.90
CA ALA A 85 4.36 -38.84 -26.82
C ALA A 85 4.63 -37.33 -26.98
N LEU A 86 5.88 -36.95 -27.32
CA LEU A 86 6.20 -35.54 -27.57
C LEU A 86 5.43 -34.97 -28.76
N LYS A 87 5.33 -35.73 -29.85
CA LYS A 87 4.56 -35.33 -31.02
C LYS A 87 3.08 -35.12 -30.66
N HIS A 88 2.50 -36.05 -29.91
CA HIS A 88 1.11 -35.94 -29.45
C HIS A 88 0.92 -34.70 -28.55
N ALA A 89 1.82 -34.44 -27.61
CA ALA A 89 1.76 -33.27 -26.76
C ALA A 89 1.84 -31.97 -27.58
N LEU A 90 2.76 -31.90 -28.55
CA LEU A 90 2.91 -30.73 -29.43
C LEU A 90 1.66 -30.48 -30.29
N GLU A 91 0.95 -31.54 -30.69
CA GLU A 91 -0.27 -31.43 -31.53
C GLU A 91 -1.54 -31.08 -30.70
N HIS A 92 -1.63 -31.54 -29.45
CA HIS A 92 -2.86 -31.48 -28.65
C HIS A 92 -2.80 -30.54 -27.45
N GLU A 93 -1.60 -30.18 -26.99
CA GLU A 93 -1.40 -29.28 -25.84
C GLU A 93 -0.97 -27.87 -26.27
N ALA A 94 -1.28 -27.49 -27.52
CA ALA A 94 -0.98 -26.15 -28.00
C ALA A 94 -1.80 -25.11 -27.24
N VAL A 95 -1.11 -24.18 -26.59
CA VAL A 95 -1.74 -23.03 -25.93
C VAL A 95 -1.79 -21.88 -26.91
N ASP A 96 -2.96 -21.27 -27.08
CA ASP A 96 -3.10 -20.06 -27.87
C ASP A 96 -2.46 -18.86 -27.15
N ILE A 97 -1.24 -18.52 -27.59
CA ILE A 97 -0.48 -17.39 -27.04
C ILE A 97 -1.00 -16.01 -27.51
N THR A 98 -1.96 -15.98 -28.44
CA THR A 98 -2.59 -14.73 -28.88
C THR A 98 -3.69 -14.26 -27.93
N LEU A 99 -4.18 -15.13 -27.06
CA LEU A 99 -5.12 -14.74 -26.02
C LEU A 99 -4.46 -13.77 -25.04
N PRO A 100 -5.15 -12.67 -24.67
CA PRO A 100 -4.63 -11.73 -23.72
C PRO A 100 -4.44 -12.39 -22.35
N GLY A 101 -3.28 -12.21 -21.73
CA GLY A 101 -3.02 -12.65 -20.37
C GLY A 101 -3.92 -11.92 -19.35
N ILE A 102 -4.06 -12.49 -18.16
CA ILE A 102 -4.72 -11.82 -17.03
C ILE A 102 -3.84 -10.61 -16.66
N ARG A 103 -4.38 -9.40 -16.90
CA ARG A 103 -3.71 -8.16 -16.47
C ARG A 103 -3.94 -8.02 -14.97
N PRO A 104 -2.88 -7.81 -14.16
CA PRO A 104 -3.05 -7.47 -12.76
C PRO A 104 -3.80 -6.14 -12.68
N GLN A 105 -4.78 -6.05 -11.78
CA GLN A 105 -5.41 -4.76 -11.48
C GLN A 105 -4.40 -3.92 -10.73
N ILE A 106 -4.03 -2.77 -11.32
CA ILE A 106 -3.19 -1.77 -10.66
C ILE A 106 -4.11 -0.99 -9.73
N GLY A 107 -3.78 -0.96 -8.44
CA GLY A 107 -4.50 -0.15 -7.47
C GLY A 107 -4.24 1.34 -7.68
N HIS A 108 -5.15 2.17 -7.17
CA HIS A 108 -5.03 3.63 -7.18
C HIS A 108 -4.87 4.13 -5.75
N GLN A 109 -4.20 5.26 -5.58
CA GLN A 109 -4.14 5.91 -4.29
C GLN A 109 -5.51 6.46 -3.92
N HIS A 110 -5.85 6.42 -2.63
CA HIS A 110 -7.06 7.04 -2.12
C HIS A 110 -7.04 8.54 -2.38
N LEU A 111 -8.20 9.13 -2.75
CA LEU A 111 -8.31 10.53 -3.15
C LEU A 111 -7.70 11.50 -2.12
N ILE A 112 -7.94 11.29 -0.83
CA ILE A 112 -7.34 12.13 0.23
C ILE A 112 -5.81 12.06 0.21
N LYS A 113 -5.24 10.88 -0.04
CA LYS A 113 -3.79 10.74 -0.14
C LYS A 113 -3.22 11.53 -1.32
N GLN A 114 -3.91 11.50 -2.47
CA GLN A 114 -3.53 12.31 -3.64
C GLN A 114 -3.54 13.80 -3.33
N ILE A 115 -4.58 14.31 -2.63
CA ILE A 115 -4.67 15.72 -2.22
C ILE A 115 -3.54 16.11 -1.26
N ILE A 116 -3.22 15.22 -0.31
CA ILE A 116 -2.13 15.47 0.65
C ILE A 116 -0.78 15.53 -0.09
N GLU A 117 -0.48 14.56 -0.94
CA GLU A 117 0.77 14.53 -1.71
C GLU A 117 0.92 15.74 -2.63
N GLU A 118 -0.16 16.16 -3.30
CA GLU A 118 -0.14 17.37 -4.13
C GLU A 118 0.11 18.64 -3.30
N ALA A 119 -0.49 18.73 -2.10
CA ALA A 119 -0.21 19.84 -1.19
C ALA A 119 1.25 19.80 -0.69
N GLU A 120 1.77 18.62 -0.35
CA GLU A 120 3.18 18.43 0.01
C GLU A 120 4.10 18.93 -1.12
N ASP A 121 3.83 18.53 -2.36
CA ASP A 121 4.61 18.95 -3.54
C ASP A 121 4.59 20.47 -3.74
N ILE A 122 3.40 21.10 -3.60
CA ILE A 122 3.25 22.56 -3.72
C ILE A 122 4.08 23.29 -2.68
N PHE A 123 3.97 22.90 -1.40
CA PHE A 123 4.69 23.58 -0.32
C PHE A 123 6.18 23.26 -0.30
N CYS A 124 6.58 22.01 -0.54
CA CYS A 124 8.00 21.65 -0.68
C CYS A 124 8.65 22.39 -1.85
N GLY A 125 7.90 22.61 -2.95
CA GLY A 125 8.37 23.39 -4.10
C GLY A 125 8.72 24.85 -3.78
N ILE A 126 8.19 25.41 -2.70
CA ILE A 126 8.51 26.75 -2.20
C ILE A 126 9.34 26.76 -0.91
N GLY A 127 9.93 25.60 -0.55
CA GLY A 127 10.95 25.50 0.51
C GLY A 127 10.45 25.06 1.87
N TYR A 128 9.22 24.54 1.98
CA TYR A 128 8.73 23.98 3.24
C TYR A 128 9.23 22.55 3.43
N THR A 129 9.37 22.13 4.69
CA THR A 129 9.58 20.73 5.10
C THR A 129 8.25 20.09 5.50
N VAL A 130 8.16 18.77 5.38
CA VAL A 130 7.01 17.99 5.85
C VAL A 130 7.34 17.41 7.22
N GLU A 131 6.60 17.83 8.23
CA GLU A 131 6.77 17.36 9.60
C GLU A 131 5.61 16.42 10.01
N SER A 132 5.88 15.54 10.94
CA SER A 132 4.89 14.60 11.47
C SER A 132 4.92 14.59 12.99
N GLY A 133 3.80 14.23 13.61
CA GLY A 133 3.71 14.13 15.05
C GLY A 133 2.63 13.15 15.53
N PRO A 134 2.53 12.92 16.84
CA PRO A 134 1.65 11.94 17.43
C PRO A 134 0.17 12.28 17.20
N MET A 135 -0.66 11.25 16.97
CA MET A 135 -2.12 11.38 16.94
C MET A 135 -2.73 11.41 18.34
N VAL A 136 -2.06 10.81 19.30
CA VAL A 136 -2.39 10.81 20.72
C VAL A 136 -1.38 11.72 21.41
N ASP A 137 -1.84 12.79 22.00
CA ASP A 137 -0.96 13.81 22.60
C ASP A 137 -1.56 14.32 23.91
N THR A 138 -0.87 15.23 24.58
CA THR A 138 -1.36 15.84 25.82
C THR A 138 -2.15 17.12 25.54
N SER A 139 -2.97 17.53 26.52
CA SER A 139 -3.67 18.81 26.50
C SER A 139 -2.71 20.01 26.40
N TYR A 140 -1.47 19.84 26.86
CA TYR A 140 -0.45 20.88 26.73
C TYR A 140 -0.20 21.23 25.26
N TYR A 141 0.14 20.26 24.43
CA TYR A 141 0.44 20.47 23.01
C TYR A 141 -0.79 20.83 22.18
N ASN A 142 -1.93 20.23 22.52
CA ASN A 142 -3.16 20.46 21.73
C ASN A 142 -3.84 21.79 22.07
N PHE A 143 -3.60 22.37 23.27
CA PHE A 143 -4.30 23.56 23.73
C PHE A 143 -3.40 24.58 24.44
N THR A 144 -2.72 24.19 25.52
CA THR A 144 -2.06 25.15 26.44
C THR A 144 -0.93 25.89 25.75
N ALA A 145 -0.03 25.20 25.09
CA ALA A 145 1.07 25.79 24.33
C ALA A 145 0.58 26.64 23.14
N LEU A 146 -0.63 26.35 22.64
CA LEU A 146 -1.32 27.08 21.59
C LEU A 146 -2.18 28.25 22.13
N ASN A 147 -1.86 28.75 23.33
CA ASN A 147 -2.55 29.91 23.95
C ASN A 147 -4.06 29.73 24.13
N ALA A 148 -4.59 28.48 24.07
CA ALA A 148 -6.01 28.22 24.35
C ALA A 148 -6.22 28.14 25.87
N PRO A 149 -7.07 29.02 26.49
CA PRO A 149 -7.28 29.06 27.92
C PRO A 149 -7.97 27.79 28.44
N MET A 150 -7.94 27.57 29.78
CA MET A 150 -8.49 26.37 30.42
C MET A 150 -10.02 26.23 30.26
N ASP A 151 -10.70 27.33 30.10
CA ASP A 151 -12.15 27.43 29.90
C ASP A 151 -12.56 27.46 28.41
N HIS A 152 -11.61 27.27 27.50
CA HIS A 152 -11.92 27.29 26.08
C HIS A 152 -12.88 26.14 25.70
N PRO A 153 -13.98 26.40 24.95
CA PRO A 153 -15.01 25.42 24.63
C PRO A 153 -14.45 24.13 24.00
N SER A 154 -13.44 24.25 23.13
CA SER A 154 -12.81 23.10 22.46
C SER A 154 -12.16 22.09 23.42
N ARG A 155 -11.87 22.46 24.68
CA ARG A 155 -11.37 21.53 25.70
C ARG A 155 -12.46 20.64 26.30
N SER A 156 -13.72 20.93 26.00
CA SER A 156 -14.85 20.14 26.48
C SER A 156 -14.80 18.72 25.90
N ALA A 157 -15.21 17.74 26.70
CA ALA A 157 -15.39 16.36 26.23
C ALA A 157 -16.46 16.22 25.11
N ARG A 158 -17.21 17.27 24.80
CA ARG A 158 -18.12 17.31 23.67
C ARG A 158 -17.40 17.60 22.36
N ASP A 159 -16.24 18.28 22.41
CA ASP A 159 -15.49 18.73 21.25
C ASP A 159 -14.11 18.03 21.12
N THR A 160 -13.72 17.24 22.14
CA THR A 160 -12.43 16.53 22.18
C THR A 160 -12.59 15.11 22.70
N PHE A 161 -11.95 14.14 22.06
CA PHE A 161 -11.84 12.76 22.54
C PHE A 161 -10.67 12.64 23.52
N TYR A 162 -10.99 12.47 24.80
CA TYR A 162 -9.99 12.16 25.82
C TYR A 162 -9.79 10.66 25.95
N VAL A 163 -8.53 10.24 26.13
CA VAL A 163 -8.15 8.85 26.37
C VAL A 163 -8.28 8.55 27.85
N VAL A 164 -9.05 7.55 28.20
CA VAL A 164 -9.21 7.08 29.58
C VAL A 164 -8.63 5.68 29.71
N ASP A 165 -7.70 5.50 30.65
CA ASP A 165 -7.12 4.20 30.96
C ASP A 165 -7.45 3.84 32.42
N ASN A 166 -7.96 2.63 32.64
CA ASN A 166 -8.26 2.10 33.97
C ASN A 166 -7.03 1.59 34.73
N ASN A 167 -5.82 1.69 34.14
CA ASN A 167 -4.58 1.30 34.79
C ASN A 167 -4.06 2.45 35.69
N PRO A 168 -4.02 2.30 37.02
CA PRO A 168 -3.63 3.37 37.94
C PRO A 168 -2.23 3.96 37.78
N GLY A 169 -1.36 3.32 37.03
CA GLY A 169 -0.01 3.80 36.73
C GLY A 169 0.15 4.45 35.37
N SER A 170 -0.92 4.53 34.58
CA SER A 170 -0.90 5.11 33.25
C SER A 170 -1.02 6.63 33.29
N VAL A 171 -0.32 7.32 32.37
CA VAL A 171 -0.48 8.78 32.16
C VAL A 171 -1.90 9.16 31.70
N ALA A 172 -2.64 8.23 31.12
CA ALA A 172 -4.03 8.43 30.71
C ALA A 172 -5.04 8.09 31.81
N HIS A 173 -4.61 7.69 33.01
CA HIS A 173 -5.50 7.39 34.13
C HIS A 173 -6.03 8.68 34.75
N PRO A 174 -7.36 8.82 35.00
CA PRO A 174 -7.95 10.05 35.51
C PRO A 174 -7.31 10.59 36.82
N GLU A 175 -6.89 9.67 37.72
CA GLU A 175 -6.26 10.03 38.98
C GLU A 175 -4.80 10.51 38.86
N ALA A 176 -4.18 10.28 37.71
CA ALA A 176 -2.80 10.75 37.45
C ALA A 176 -2.73 12.28 37.22
N HIS A 177 -3.87 12.93 37.04
CA HIS A 177 -3.97 14.35 36.75
C HIS A 177 -4.64 15.11 37.90
N ALA A 178 -4.15 16.31 38.20
CA ALA A 178 -4.57 17.13 39.32
C ALA A 178 -6.06 17.52 39.33
N HIS A 179 -6.75 17.30 38.25
CA HIS A 179 -8.17 17.67 38.05
C HIS A 179 -9.11 16.48 37.79
N GLY A 180 -8.63 15.23 37.94
CA GLY A 180 -9.45 14.01 37.78
C GLY A 180 -9.87 13.71 36.33
N GLU A 181 -9.36 14.46 35.33
CA GLU A 181 -9.57 14.25 33.92
C GLU A 181 -8.29 13.74 33.25
N SER A 182 -8.44 12.88 32.24
CA SER A 182 -7.28 12.47 31.45
C SER A 182 -6.71 13.67 30.68
N ASP A 183 -5.42 13.90 30.81
CA ASP A 183 -4.71 14.93 30.06
C ASP A 183 -4.31 14.45 28.67
N VAL A 184 -4.46 13.18 28.40
CA VAL A 184 -4.15 12.54 27.11
C VAL A 184 -5.41 12.53 26.23
N LEU A 185 -5.26 12.90 24.97
CA LEU A 185 -6.37 13.05 24.02
C LEU A 185 -5.97 12.63 22.60
N LEU A 186 -6.98 12.40 21.76
CA LEU A 186 -6.80 12.36 20.31
C LEU A 186 -6.75 13.80 19.80
N ARG A 187 -5.69 14.17 19.08
CA ARG A 187 -5.49 15.54 18.61
C ARG A 187 -6.68 16.04 17.79
N THR A 188 -7.17 17.24 18.09
CA THR A 188 -8.28 17.88 17.38
C THR A 188 -7.81 18.69 16.17
N GLN A 189 -6.51 18.90 16.05
CA GLN A 189 -5.82 19.66 15.02
C GLN A 189 -4.37 19.18 14.94
N THR A 190 -3.69 19.46 13.83
CA THR A 190 -2.27 19.13 13.69
C THR A 190 -1.34 20.20 14.27
N SER A 191 -1.88 21.27 14.83
CA SER A 191 -1.13 22.41 15.42
C SER A 191 -0.19 22.01 16.55
N GLY A 192 -0.45 20.91 17.28
CA GLY A 192 0.47 20.38 18.28
C GLY A 192 1.85 20.06 17.69
N VAL A 193 1.92 19.63 16.43
CA VAL A 193 3.19 19.37 15.74
C VAL A 193 3.99 20.65 15.53
N GLN A 194 3.32 21.80 15.33
CA GLN A 194 3.99 23.11 15.25
C GLN A 194 4.75 23.41 16.55
N ILE A 195 4.15 23.11 17.71
CA ILE A 195 4.80 23.27 19.01
C ILE A 195 6.00 22.34 19.14
N HIS A 196 5.84 21.03 18.86
CA HIS A 196 6.94 20.07 18.88
C HIS A 196 8.11 20.51 17.97
N THR A 197 7.80 21.05 16.79
CA THR A 197 8.82 21.56 15.88
C THR A 197 9.52 22.79 16.43
N MET A 198 8.79 23.78 16.94
CA MET A 198 9.35 24.99 17.53
C MET A 198 10.20 24.72 18.79
N GLU A 199 9.88 23.69 19.57
CA GLU A 199 10.68 23.27 20.73
C GLU A 199 11.97 22.54 20.31
N SER A 200 11.95 21.82 19.18
CA SER A 200 13.08 21.01 18.71
C SER A 200 14.03 21.75 17.75
N GLN A 201 13.54 22.78 17.07
CA GLN A 201 14.29 23.52 16.04
C GLN A 201 14.29 25.02 16.36
N LYS A 202 15.32 25.70 15.87
CA LYS A 202 15.38 27.17 15.92
C LYS A 202 14.93 27.76 14.59
N PRO A 203 14.30 28.96 14.59
CA PRO A 203 14.04 29.68 13.36
C PRO A 203 15.33 29.88 12.51
N PRO A 204 15.22 29.86 11.17
CA PRO A 204 13.98 29.89 10.40
C PRO A 204 13.27 28.52 10.31
N ILE A 205 11.94 28.52 10.43
CA ILE A 205 11.08 27.34 10.34
C ILE A 205 10.08 27.58 9.22
N TYR A 206 10.02 26.67 8.25
CA TYR A 206 9.05 26.61 7.17
C TYR A 206 8.58 25.17 7.07
N MET A 207 7.40 24.87 7.59
CA MET A 207 6.91 23.50 7.63
C MET A 207 5.42 23.38 7.28
N ILE A 208 5.05 22.19 6.77
CA ILE A 208 3.67 21.72 6.76
C ILE A 208 3.57 20.43 7.56
N CYS A 209 2.40 20.20 8.13
CA CYS A 209 2.09 18.98 8.87
C CYS A 209 0.75 18.43 8.40
N PRO A 210 0.73 17.52 7.42
CA PRO A 210 -0.46 16.76 7.08
C PRO A 210 -0.69 15.65 8.12
N GLY A 211 -1.94 15.43 8.49
CA GLY A 211 -2.25 14.37 9.41
C GLY A 211 -3.71 14.23 9.78
N THR A 212 -4.04 13.06 10.31
CA THR A 212 -5.40 12.75 10.78
C THR A 212 -5.68 13.45 12.10
N VAL A 213 -6.88 14.00 12.21
CA VAL A 213 -7.39 14.69 13.40
C VAL A 213 -8.78 14.14 13.77
N TYR A 214 -9.20 14.38 15.01
CA TYR A 214 -10.37 13.74 15.59
C TYR A 214 -11.22 14.78 16.34
N ARG A 215 -12.53 14.81 16.03
CA ARG A 215 -13.52 15.66 16.71
C ARG A 215 -14.80 14.86 16.95
N PRO A 216 -15.45 14.94 18.11
CA PRO A 216 -16.70 14.21 18.40
C PRO A 216 -17.91 14.71 17.59
N ASP A 217 -17.69 15.14 16.36
CA ASP A 217 -18.75 15.60 15.47
C ASP A 217 -19.63 14.43 15.01
N THR A 218 -20.94 14.67 14.91
CA THR A 218 -21.83 13.71 14.27
C THR A 218 -21.55 13.65 12.77
N ALA A 219 -21.35 12.43 12.25
CA ALA A 219 -21.06 12.25 10.83
C ALA A 219 -22.25 12.68 9.96
N ASP A 220 -22.05 13.71 9.14
CA ASP A 220 -22.98 14.18 8.14
C ASP A 220 -22.31 14.35 6.76
N ALA A 221 -22.98 14.99 5.82
CA ALA A 221 -22.43 15.22 4.48
C ALA A 221 -21.19 16.14 4.46
N CYS A 222 -20.97 16.92 5.54
CA CYS A 222 -19.95 17.96 5.63
C CYS A 222 -18.95 17.75 6.77
N HIS A 223 -19.27 16.89 7.74
CA HIS A 223 -18.48 16.66 8.94
C HIS A 223 -18.24 15.16 9.15
N LEU A 224 -17.03 14.84 9.58
CA LEU A 224 -16.60 13.50 9.93
C LEU A 224 -15.91 13.53 11.29
N PRO A 225 -16.10 12.51 12.16
CA PRO A 225 -15.42 12.45 13.46
C PRO A 225 -13.91 12.24 13.34
N GLN A 226 -13.47 11.76 12.21
CA GLN A 226 -12.08 11.61 11.81
C GLN A 226 -11.91 12.20 10.42
N PHE A 227 -10.96 13.11 10.25
CA PHE A 227 -10.64 13.72 8.96
C PHE A 227 -9.17 14.09 8.90
N ASN A 228 -8.69 14.57 7.75
CA ASN A 228 -7.30 14.95 7.57
C ASN A 228 -7.15 16.45 7.45
N GLN A 229 -6.16 16.97 8.14
CA GLN A 229 -5.82 18.39 8.14
C GLN A 229 -4.40 18.56 7.65
N ILE A 230 -4.14 19.62 6.90
CA ILE A 230 -2.81 20.05 6.46
C ILE A 230 -2.61 21.42 7.10
N GLU A 231 -1.72 21.50 8.07
CA GLU A 231 -1.35 22.76 8.67
C GLU A 231 0.04 23.21 8.23
N GLY A 232 0.23 24.50 8.14
CA GLY A 232 1.53 25.09 7.85
C GLY A 232 1.91 26.13 8.89
N LEU A 233 3.23 26.21 9.15
CA LEU A 233 3.86 27.17 10.03
C LEU A 233 5.07 27.79 9.34
N VAL A 234 5.18 29.11 9.43
CA VAL A 234 6.39 29.84 9.11
C VAL A 234 6.79 30.67 10.34
N VAL A 235 8.05 30.60 10.74
CA VAL A 235 8.63 31.46 11.79
C VAL A 235 10.00 31.92 11.33
N ASP A 236 10.16 33.21 11.10
CA ASP A 236 11.43 33.82 10.67
C ASP A 236 11.47 35.29 11.04
N GLU A 237 12.59 35.97 10.77
CA GLU A 237 12.71 37.41 10.97
C GLU A 237 11.88 38.18 9.93
N GLY A 238 11.03 39.11 10.40
CA GLY A 238 10.32 40.05 9.54
C GLY A 238 9.17 39.46 8.72
N ILE A 239 8.64 38.29 9.08
CA ILE A 239 7.45 37.69 8.45
C ILE A 239 6.23 38.57 8.67
N THR A 240 5.47 38.79 7.60
CA THR A 240 4.33 39.68 7.58
C THR A 240 3.03 38.98 7.18
N PHE A 241 1.90 39.61 7.41
CA PHE A 241 0.59 39.17 6.91
C PHE A 241 0.52 39.16 5.37
N GLY A 242 1.38 39.96 4.71
CA GLY A 242 1.55 39.94 3.25
C GLY A 242 2.14 38.63 2.75
N ASP A 243 3.12 38.07 3.48
CA ASP A 243 3.76 36.79 3.16
C ASP A 243 2.76 35.63 3.32
N LEU A 244 1.94 35.64 4.39
CA LEU A 244 0.83 34.71 4.57
C LEU A 244 -0.12 34.73 3.37
N LYS A 245 -0.56 35.92 2.96
CA LYS A 245 -1.46 36.04 1.80
C LYS A 245 -0.82 35.55 0.51
N GLY A 246 0.44 35.88 0.25
CA GLY A 246 1.17 35.44 -0.94
C GLY A 246 1.29 33.92 -1.00
N THR A 247 1.63 33.30 0.13
CA THR A 247 1.72 31.83 0.26
C THR A 247 0.39 31.15 -0.02
N LEU A 248 -0.70 31.63 0.60
CA LEU A 248 -2.01 31.03 0.43
C LEU A 248 -2.62 31.29 -0.95
N ASP A 249 -2.39 32.45 -1.54
CA ASP A 249 -2.81 32.75 -2.91
C ASP A 249 -2.08 31.85 -3.93
N TYR A 250 -0.81 31.57 -3.71
CA TYR A 250 -0.04 30.64 -4.51
C TYR A 250 -0.60 29.22 -4.39
N PHE A 251 -0.79 28.73 -3.15
CA PHE A 251 -1.41 27.42 -2.92
C PHE A 251 -2.77 27.27 -3.60
N VAL A 252 -3.65 28.27 -3.44
CA VAL A 252 -4.99 28.24 -4.02
C VAL A 252 -4.94 28.15 -5.55
N LYS A 253 -4.04 28.90 -6.19
CA LYS A 253 -3.85 28.85 -7.65
C LYS A 253 -3.33 27.51 -8.13
N CYS A 254 -2.34 26.95 -7.45
CA CYS A 254 -1.81 25.63 -7.79
C CYS A 254 -2.88 24.53 -7.62
N MET A 255 -3.62 24.54 -6.49
CA MET A 255 -4.58 23.50 -6.15
C MET A 255 -5.89 23.59 -6.94
N PHE A 256 -6.38 24.79 -7.22
CA PHE A 256 -7.73 25.02 -7.77
C PHE A 256 -7.72 25.74 -9.15
N GLY A 257 -6.57 26.18 -9.63
CA GLY A 257 -6.38 26.85 -10.92
C GLY A 257 -6.17 28.37 -10.81
N GLU A 258 -5.47 28.92 -11.80
CA GLU A 258 -4.99 30.31 -11.87
C GLU A 258 -6.08 31.38 -11.76
N ASP A 259 -7.31 31.08 -12.19
CA ASP A 259 -8.42 32.02 -12.19
C ASP A 259 -9.08 32.18 -10.81
N ARG A 260 -8.64 31.43 -9.81
CA ARG A 260 -9.23 31.47 -8.47
C ARG A 260 -8.81 32.73 -7.73
N LYS A 261 -9.77 33.30 -7.03
CA LYS A 261 -9.57 34.48 -6.19
C LYS A 261 -9.79 34.10 -4.74
N THR A 262 -8.97 34.65 -3.88
CA THR A 262 -9.07 34.50 -2.42
C THR A 262 -9.76 35.72 -1.81
N ARG A 263 -10.45 35.50 -0.70
CA ARG A 263 -11.03 36.55 0.14
C ARG A 263 -10.74 36.20 1.59
N TYR A 264 -10.16 37.15 2.30
CA TYR A 264 -9.79 37.04 3.71
C TYR A 264 -10.88 37.69 4.56
N ARG A 265 -11.48 36.94 5.48
CA ARG A 265 -12.46 37.41 6.43
C ARG A 265 -11.87 37.39 7.83
N PRO A 266 -11.89 38.52 8.60
CA PRO A 266 -11.43 38.50 10.00
C PRO A 266 -12.18 37.42 10.81
N HIS A 267 -11.38 36.72 11.62
CA HIS A 267 -11.88 35.70 12.55
C HIS A 267 -11.04 35.74 13.82
N PHE A 268 -11.37 34.91 14.82
CA PHE A 268 -10.60 34.80 16.05
C PHE A 268 -10.17 33.34 16.27
N PHE A 269 -8.87 33.15 16.47
CA PHE A 269 -8.28 31.91 16.98
C PHE A 269 -7.34 32.26 18.13
N PRO A 270 -7.27 31.46 19.24
CA PRO A 270 -6.46 31.82 20.42
C PRO A 270 -4.95 31.80 20.12
N PHE A 271 -4.52 31.10 19.11
CA PHE A 271 -3.09 30.91 18.75
C PHE A 271 -2.63 31.84 17.62
N THR A 272 -3.49 32.70 17.08
CA THR A 272 -3.12 33.67 16.03
C THR A 272 -3.78 35.04 16.24
N GLU A 273 -3.03 36.14 15.93
CA GLU A 273 -3.51 37.51 15.94
C GLU A 273 -2.67 38.38 14.98
N PRO A 274 -3.25 38.98 13.93
CA PRO A 274 -4.65 38.84 13.49
C PRO A 274 -4.94 37.47 12.87
N SER A 275 -6.19 37.03 13.03
CA SER A 275 -6.69 35.78 12.48
C SER A 275 -7.69 36.01 11.36
N CYS A 276 -7.73 35.11 10.38
CA CYS A 276 -8.64 35.15 9.25
C CYS A 276 -9.13 33.77 8.84
N GLU A 277 -10.31 33.72 8.28
CA GLU A 277 -10.76 32.63 7.42
C GLU A 277 -10.55 33.01 5.95
N VAL A 278 -10.20 32.04 5.11
CA VAL A 278 -9.97 32.25 3.69
C VAL A 278 -11.05 31.55 2.89
N ASP A 279 -11.71 32.33 2.06
CA ASP A 279 -12.67 31.85 1.08
C ASP A 279 -12.05 31.87 -0.30
N VAL A 280 -12.42 30.88 -1.15
CA VAL A 280 -12.08 30.81 -2.55
C VAL A 280 -13.32 31.08 -3.40
N SER A 281 -13.16 31.75 -4.54
CA SER A 281 -14.26 31.99 -5.48
C SER A 281 -14.85 30.68 -5.96
N CYS A 282 -16.19 30.59 -5.93
CA CYS A 282 -16.91 29.38 -6.32
C CYS A 282 -16.62 29.01 -7.79
N HIS A 283 -16.20 27.76 -8.01
CA HIS A 283 -15.87 27.28 -9.36
C HIS A 283 -17.10 27.12 -10.27
N VAL A 284 -18.26 26.81 -9.69
CA VAL A 284 -19.50 26.60 -10.46
C VAL A 284 -20.03 27.93 -11.06
N CYS A 285 -19.98 29.02 -10.30
CA CYS A 285 -20.55 30.28 -10.73
C CYS A 285 -19.52 31.39 -10.97
N GLY A 286 -18.23 31.13 -10.80
CA GLY A 286 -17.18 32.14 -10.96
C GLY A 286 -17.33 33.35 -10.03
N GLY A 287 -17.87 33.15 -8.83
CA GLY A 287 -18.09 34.22 -7.85
C GLY A 287 -19.43 34.95 -7.96
N LYS A 288 -20.32 34.58 -8.90
CA LYS A 288 -21.62 35.26 -9.12
C LYS A 288 -22.71 34.87 -8.12
N GLY A 289 -22.56 33.78 -7.40
CA GLY A 289 -23.56 33.18 -6.52
C GLY A 289 -24.40 32.10 -7.23
N CYS A 290 -24.51 30.92 -6.62
CA CYS A 290 -25.31 29.79 -7.08
C CYS A 290 -25.73 28.94 -5.87
N ASN A 291 -26.56 27.92 -6.09
CA ASN A 291 -27.00 27.00 -5.03
C ASN A 291 -25.84 26.30 -4.33
N PHE A 292 -24.78 25.95 -5.06
CA PHE A 292 -23.60 25.27 -4.51
C PHE A 292 -22.88 26.13 -3.43
N CYS A 293 -22.66 27.41 -3.70
CA CYS A 293 -22.06 28.34 -2.74
C CYS A 293 -23.10 29.08 -1.88
N LYS A 294 -24.31 28.56 -1.81
CA LYS A 294 -25.45 29.21 -1.07
C LYS A 294 -25.61 30.68 -1.43
N HIS A 295 -25.51 31.00 -2.70
CA HIS A 295 -25.58 32.34 -3.31
C HIS A 295 -24.53 33.35 -2.86
N SER A 296 -23.52 32.94 -2.07
CA SER A 296 -22.45 33.84 -1.61
C SER A 296 -21.42 34.18 -2.69
N GLY A 297 -21.23 33.27 -3.66
CA GLY A 297 -20.11 33.32 -4.65
C GLY A 297 -18.79 32.82 -4.10
N TRP A 298 -18.71 32.49 -2.81
CA TRP A 298 -17.49 32.13 -2.10
C TRP A 298 -17.66 30.85 -1.30
N ILE A 299 -16.55 30.15 -1.09
CA ILE A 299 -16.51 28.90 -0.31
C ILE A 299 -15.31 28.96 0.61
N GLU A 300 -15.55 28.84 1.90
CA GLU A 300 -14.52 28.77 2.92
C GLU A 300 -13.70 27.47 2.78
N ILE A 301 -12.38 27.60 2.85
CA ILE A 301 -11.46 26.46 2.71
C ILE A 301 -10.50 26.27 3.89
N LEU A 302 -10.10 27.35 4.57
CA LEU A 302 -9.09 27.30 5.62
C LEU A 302 -9.18 28.45 6.61
N GLY A 303 -8.59 28.24 7.80
CA GLY A 303 -8.25 29.26 8.78
C GLY A 303 -6.78 29.57 8.75
N CYS A 304 -6.43 30.84 9.05
CA CYS A 304 -5.03 31.29 9.10
C CYS A 304 -4.85 32.52 9.99
N GLY A 305 -3.62 32.88 10.29
CA GLY A 305 -3.28 34.12 11.00
C GLY A 305 -1.80 34.25 11.29
N MET A 306 -1.41 35.40 11.83
CA MET A 306 -0.08 35.59 12.39
C MET A 306 0.00 34.86 13.73
N VAL A 307 1.11 34.17 13.98
CA VAL A 307 1.31 33.42 15.24
C VAL A 307 1.28 34.38 16.42
N ASP A 308 0.44 34.06 17.43
CA ASP A 308 0.37 34.84 18.65
C ASP A 308 1.73 34.85 19.38
N PRO A 309 2.22 36.00 19.85
CA PRO A 309 3.50 36.09 20.58
C PRO A 309 3.59 35.11 21.77
N ASN A 310 2.51 34.83 22.47
CA ASN A 310 2.49 33.88 23.58
C ASN A 310 2.83 32.45 23.12
N VAL A 311 2.44 32.06 21.91
CA VAL A 311 2.80 30.75 21.35
C VAL A 311 4.30 30.66 21.12
N LEU A 312 4.94 31.71 20.58
CA LEU A 312 6.38 31.77 20.42
C LEU A 312 7.11 31.72 21.77
N ILE A 313 6.65 32.50 22.77
CA ILE A 313 7.17 32.50 24.13
C ILE A 313 7.09 31.12 24.77
N ASN A 314 5.97 30.42 24.63
CA ASN A 314 5.78 29.07 25.16
C ASN A 314 6.78 28.06 24.57
N CYS A 315 7.25 28.30 23.35
CA CYS A 315 8.28 27.49 22.68
C CYS A 315 9.71 28.02 22.87
N GLY A 316 9.93 29.07 23.70
CA GLY A 316 11.23 29.66 23.94
C GLY A 316 11.82 30.47 22.78
N ILE A 317 10.95 30.95 21.87
CA ILE A 317 11.29 31.81 20.73
C ILE A 317 11.01 33.25 21.10
N ASP A 318 11.97 34.14 20.82
CA ASP A 318 11.87 35.58 21.11
C ASP A 318 10.93 36.30 20.12
N PRO A 319 9.73 36.77 20.55
CA PRO A 319 8.76 37.40 19.66
C PRO A 319 9.15 38.82 19.23
N GLU A 320 10.14 39.44 19.87
CA GLU A 320 10.67 40.75 19.44
C GLU A 320 11.59 40.59 18.21
N LYS A 321 12.15 39.39 18.03
CA LYS A 321 13.04 39.08 16.92
C LYS A 321 12.35 38.35 15.79
N TYR A 322 11.47 37.37 16.12
CA TYR A 322 10.83 36.50 15.18
C TYR A 322 9.32 36.73 15.11
N THR A 323 8.80 36.71 13.92
CA THR A 323 7.36 36.69 13.64
C THR A 323 7.01 35.47 12.83
N GLY A 324 5.74 35.12 12.76
CA GLY A 324 5.36 33.95 11.98
C GLY A 324 3.89 33.98 11.60
N PHE A 325 3.50 33.07 10.73
CA PHE A 325 2.12 32.80 10.42
C PHE A 325 1.84 31.31 10.42
N ALA A 326 0.57 30.97 10.65
CA ALA A 326 0.08 29.60 10.56
C ALA A 326 -1.23 29.55 9.76
N PHE A 327 -1.51 28.38 9.19
CA PHE A 327 -2.76 28.08 8.49
C PHE A 327 -3.14 26.63 8.65
N GLY A 328 -4.45 26.31 8.51
CA GLY A 328 -4.95 24.95 8.61
C GLY A 328 -6.04 24.67 7.59
N ILE A 329 -5.84 23.64 6.76
CA ILE A 329 -6.67 23.25 5.62
C ILE A 329 -7.23 21.86 5.85
N GLY A 330 -8.53 21.64 5.69
CA GLY A 330 -9.14 20.30 5.68
C GLY A 330 -8.97 19.64 4.32
N ALA A 331 -8.26 18.48 4.25
CA ALA A 331 -8.00 17.78 2.99
C ALA A 331 -9.31 17.28 2.34
N GLU A 332 -10.26 16.80 3.12
CA GLU A 332 -11.59 16.40 2.64
C GLU A 332 -12.36 17.57 2.03
N ARG A 333 -12.19 18.77 2.60
CA ARG A 333 -12.80 19.99 2.06
C ARG A 333 -12.22 20.34 0.69
N VAL A 334 -10.91 20.24 0.54
CA VAL A 334 -10.21 20.42 -0.75
C VAL A 334 -10.70 19.40 -1.77
N ALA A 335 -10.75 18.12 -1.39
CA ALA A 335 -11.25 17.05 -2.25
C ALA A 335 -12.69 17.29 -2.70
N ALA A 336 -13.58 17.65 -1.75
CA ALA A 336 -14.98 17.95 -2.07
C ALA A 336 -15.14 19.09 -3.08
N LEU A 337 -14.32 20.13 -2.93
CA LEU A 337 -14.38 21.30 -3.84
C LEU A 337 -13.77 21.03 -5.21
N ARG A 338 -12.74 20.21 -5.28
CA ARG A 338 -12.03 19.90 -6.53
C ARG A 338 -12.79 18.90 -7.39
N TYR A 339 -13.45 17.93 -6.75
CA TYR A 339 -14.10 16.79 -7.42
C TYR A 339 -15.62 16.80 -7.29
N ASP A 340 -16.23 17.93 -6.86
CA ASP A 340 -17.68 18.09 -6.69
C ASP A 340 -18.33 16.99 -5.84
N LEU A 341 -17.69 16.61 -4.74
CA LEU A 341 -18.22 15.57 -3.86
C LEU A 341 -19.39 16.12 -3.02
N PRO A 342 -20.58 15.55 -3.16
CA PRO A 342 -21.75 16.03 -2.43
C PRO A 342 -21.80 15.58 -0.97
N ASP A 343 -21.03 14.55 -0.62
CA ASP A 343 -21.06 13.89 0.69
C ASP A 343 -19.70 13.34 1.06
N LEU A 344 -19.08 13.89 2.12
CA LEU A 344 -17.76 13.47 2.59
C LEU A 344 -17.70 12.03 3.11
N ARG A 345 -18.84 11.45 3.52
CA ARG A 345 -18.90 10.07 4.01
C ARG A 345 -18.52 9.06 2.95
N THR A 346 -18.66 9.40 1.66
CA THR A 346 -18.22 8.53 0.54
C THR A 346 -16.74 8.26 0.55
N LEU A 347 -15.93 9.18 1.10
CA LEU A 347 -14.49 9.01 1.27
C LEU A 347 -14.12 7.91 2.28
N MET A 348 -15.03 7.58 3.22
CA MET A 348 -14.78 6.63 4.31
C MET A 348 -15.47 5.27 4.14
N THR A 349 -16.39 5.14 3.18
CA THR A 349 -17.22 3.92 3.04
C THR A 349 -16.51 2.76 2.35
N GLY A 350 -15.36 2.98 1.70
CA GLY A 350 -14.65 1.93 0.96
C GLY A 350 -15.42 1.41 -0.26
N ASP A 351 -16.38 2.16 -0.80
CA ASP A 351 -17.14 1.78 -1.99
C ASP A 351 -16.24 1.80 -3.23
N MET A 352 -15.95 0.62 -3.78
CA MET A 352 -15.09 0.47 -4.96
C MET A 352 -15.63 1.21 -6.20
N ARG A 353 -16.94 1.43 -6.31
CA ARG A 353 -17.54 2.20 -7.42
C ARG A 353 -17.16 3.68 -7.32
N PHE A 354 -16.98 4.18 -6.11
CA PHE A 354 -16.48 5.52 -5.85
C PHE A 354 -14.96 5.59 -6.02
N LEU A 355 -14.23 4.71 -5.34
CA LEU A 355 -12.75 4.73 -5.33
C LEU A 355 -12.12 4.53 -6.71
N ASN A 356 -12.75 3.75 -7.59
CA ASN A 356 -12.25 3.51 -8.96
C ASN A 356 -12.46 4.69 -9.92
N GLN A 357 -13.01 5.81 -9.46
CA GLN A 357 -13.20 7.01 -10.29
C GLN A 357 -11.97 7.94 -10.28
N PHE A 358 -11.04 7.71 -9.37
CA PHE A 358 -9.89 8.58 -9.11
C PHE A 358 -8.55 7.88 -9.29
#